data_5b910b9d943ff8febd7d820eb6cc0122
#
_entry.id   5b910b9d943ff8febd7d820eb6cc0122
#
_cell.length_a   1.000
_cell.length_b   1.000
_cell.length_c   1.000
_cell.angle_alpha   90.00
_cell.angle_beta   90.00
_cell.angle_gamma   90.00
#
_symmetry.space_group_name_H-M   'P 1'
#
loop_
_entity.id
_entity.type
_entity.pdbx_description
1 polymer ?
#
loop_
_entity_poly.entity_id
_entity_poly.type
_entity_poly.pdbx_seq_one_letter_code
_entity_poly.pdbx_strand_id
1 'polypeptide(L)'
;MKKFIGDVELYEYHLREIPDILNDVVIDGGFNICDNNIKTLNNFPADCYAIYLSGNPITSLVGIKQKYVSFLEANRLKISNLDGCPEEVKILIVQNNQRFNSLQGSLKKISNGGALYIRYTSLSSLDRLPVIGNRVTIDLSYNKLTSLIGMPKKCHNFRISGNPLTNLLGGPEHITGNFDCYEHKLQNFDGFPRIIEGNVGMSIGGMFNNPLMKVKSYFEKELRSRCKIYGYVSLSEHYEQI
;
A
#
# COMPACT_ATOMS: atom_id res chain seq x y z
N MET A 1 20.74 -6.40 -27.99
CA MET A 1 19.44 -6.13 -27.37
C MET A 1 18.88 -4.89 -28.03
N LYS A 2 17.62 -4.92 -28.48
CA LYS A 2 16.96 -3.76 -29.09
C LYS A 2 16.66 -2.74 -27.98
N LYS A 3 16.86 -1.46 -28.24
CA LYS A 3 16.54 -0.37 -27.29
C LYS A 3 15.51 0.56 -27.92
N PHE A 4 14.50 0.91 -27.13
CA PHE A 4 13.52 1.95 -27.44
C PHE A 4 13.75 3.12 -26.50
N ILE A 5 13.80 4.34 -27.02
CA ILE A 5 14.02 5.57 -26.24
C ILE A 5 12.68 6.26 -26.03
N GLY A 6 12.29 6.42 -24.76
CA GLY A 6 11.02 6.99 -24.33
C GLY A 6 10.04 5.95 -23.84
N ASP A 7 8.82 6.36 -23.58
CA ASP A 7 7.75 5.52 -23.07
C ASP A 7 7.10 4.69 -24.18
N VAL A 8 6.69 3.46 -23.89
CA VAL A 8 5.88 2.62 -24.75
C VAL A 8 4.45 2.59 -24.21
N GLU A 9 3.55 3.25 -24.93
CA GLU A 9 2.15 3.43 -24.56
C GLU A 9 1.25 2.53 -25.40
N LEU A 10 0.69 1.49 -24.77
CA LEU A 10 -0.20 0.50 -25.39
C LEU A 10 -1.54 0.38 -24.61
N TYR A 11 -1.97 1.43 -23.90
CA TYR A 11 -3.21 1.41 -23.14
C TYR A 11 -4.45 1.51 -24.04
N GLU A 12 -5.55 0.82 -23.66
CA GLU A 12 -6.84 0.83 -24.37
C GLU A 12 -6.83 0.28 -25.82
N TYR A 13 -5.81 -0.51 -26.20
CA TYR A 13 -5.72 -1.12 -27.53
C TYR A 13 -6.47 -2.45 -27.64
N HIS A 14 -7.21 -2.88 -26.58
CA HIS A 14 -7.90 -4.14 -26.49
C HIS A 14 -6.99 -5.37 -26.71
N LEU A 15 -5.71 -5.23 -26.39
CA LEU A 15 -4.72 -6.30 -26.53
C LEU A 15 -5.08 -7.48 -25.63
N ARG A 16 -4.87 -8.70 -26.15
CA ARG A 16 -5.01 -9.94 -25.38
C ARG A 16 -3.68 -10.48 -24.88
N GLU A 17 -2.59 -10.01 -25.46
CA GLU A 17 -1.20 -10.36 -25.14
C GLU A 17 -0.26 -9.20 -25.46
N ILE A 18 0.92 -9.22 -24.87
CA ILE A 18 1.98 -8.25 -25.17
C ILE A 18 2.57 -8.64 -26.54
N PRO A 19 2.71 -7.69 -27.50
CA PRO A 19 3.28 -7.98 -28.81
C PRO A 19 4.68 -8.60 -28.73
N ASP A 20 4.93 -9.67 -29.51
CA ASP A 20 6.20 -10.42 -29.52
C ASP A 20 7.41 -9.56 -29.81
N ILE A 21 7.25 -8.49 -30.59
CA ILE A 21 8.32 -7.55 -30.95
C ILE A 21 8.93 -6.88 -29.70
N LEU A 22 8.22 -6.86 -28.58
CA LEU A 22 8.67 -6.25 -27.31
C LEU A 22 9.47 -7.23 -26.46
N ASN A 23 9.43 -8.53 -26.78
CA ASN A 23 10.28 -9.48 -26.07
C ASN A 23 11.75 -9.10 -26.23
N ASP A 24 12.47 -9.06 -25.11
CA ASP A 24 13.89 -8.70 -25.05
C ASP A 24 14.26 -7.26 -25.51
N VAL A 25 13.27 -6.35 -25.57
CA VAL A 25 13.48 -4.92 -25.76
C VAL A 25 13.79 -4.24 -24.42
N VAL A 26 14.77 -3.36 -24.40
CA VAL A 26 15.00 -2.39 -23.31
C VAL A 26 14.24 -1.11 -23.63
N ILE A 27 13.36 -0.69 -22.76
CA ILE A 27 12.61 0.56 -22.85
C ILE A 27 13.27 1.57 -21.92
N ASP A 28 13.85 2.63 -22.47
CA ASP A 28 14.42 3.72 -21.69
C ASP A 28 13.31 4.71 -21.28
N GLY A 29 12.36 4.21 -20.48
CA GLY A 29 11.15 4.91 -20.11
C GLY A 29 10.17 3.99 -19.40
N GLY A 30 8.89 4.37 -19.41
CA GLY A 30 7.77 3.58 -18.88
C GLY A 30 7.20 2.60 -19.91
N PHE A 31 6.66 1.50 -19.41
CA PHE A 31 5.90 0.53 -20.19
C PHE A 31 4.45 0.50 -19.69
N ASN A 32 3.53 0.99 -20.51
CA ASN A 32 2.12 1.13 -20.17
C ASN A 32 1.25 0.23 -21.06
N ILE A 33 0.59 -0.75 -20.43
CA ILE A 33 -0.37 -1.66 -21.04
C ILE A 33 -1.73 -1.61 -20.31
N CYS A 34 -2.04 -0.51 -19.64
CA CYS A 34 -3.30 -0.37 -18.89
C CYS A 34 -4.54 -0.57 -19.76
N ASP A 35 -5.63 -1.01 -19.12
CA ASP A 35 -6.98 -1.09 -19.67
C ASP A 35 -7.05 -1.89 -20.99
N ASN A 36 -6.43 -3.09 -20.97
CA ASN A 36 -6.46 -4.09 -22.03
C ASN A 36 -7.11 -5.40 -21.55
N ASN A 37 -7.01 -6.47 -22.35
CA ASN A 37 -7.50 -7.81 -22.04
C ASN A 37 -6.37 -8.82 -21.80
N ILE A 38 -5.21 -8.34 -21.35
CA ILE A 38 -4.00 -9.15 -21.15
C ILE A 38 -4.16 -10.01 -19.88
N LYS A 39 -3.89 -11.32 -20.02
CA LYS A 39 -4.02 -12.30 -18.93
C LYS A 39 -2.67 -12.70 -18.33
N THR A 40 -1.61 -12.68 -19.13
CA THR A 40 -0.26 -13.10 -18.79
C THR A 40 0.75 -12.07 -19.26
N LEU A 41 1.92 -12.02 -18.62
CA LEU A 41 2.99 -11.10 -18.97
C LEU A 41 4.07 -11.80 -19.84
N ASN A 42 3.64 -12.71 -20.72
CA ASN A 42 4.53 -13.21 -21.75
C ASN A 42 5.02 -12.07 -22.64
N ASN A 43 6.22 -12.20 -23.22
CA ASN A 43 6.83 -11.17 -24.07
C ASN A 43 7.10 -9.83 -23.35
N PHE A 44 7.14 -9.85 -22.01
CA PHE A 44 7.44 -8.65 -21.23
C PHE A 44 8.83 -8.09 -21.61
N PRO A 45 9.00 -6.76 -21.73
CA PRO A 45 10.28 -6.14 -22.02
C PRO A 45 11.41 -6.60 -21.10
N ALA A 46 12.64 -6.60 -21.62
CA ALA A 46 13.83 -7.00 -20.86
C ALA A 46 14.10 -6.03 -19.71
N ASP A 47 13.86 -4.73 -19.94
CA ASP A 47 14.01 -3.67 -18.95
C ASP A 47 13.09 -2.49 -19.24
N CYS A 48 12.63 -1.80 -18.18
CA CYS A 48 11.93 -0.52 -18.22
C CYS A 48 11.97 0.15 -16.84
N TYR A 49 11.85 1.46 -16.82
CA TYR A 49 11.92 2.27 -15.60
C TYR A 49 10.65 2.20 -14.76
N ALA A 50 9.49 2.22 -15.43
CA ALA A 50 8.18 2.20 -14.80
C ALA A 50 7.26 1.21 -15.52
N ILE A 51 6.36 0.58 -14.76
CA ILE A 51 5.45 -0.47 -15.23
C ILE A 51 4.02 -0.09 -14.86
N TYR A 52 3.14 -0.03 -15.85
CA TYR A 52 1.72 0.28 -15.67
C TYR A 52 0.88 -0.87 -16.25
N LEU A 53 0.19 -1.62 -15.37
CA LEU A 53 -0.56 -2.84 -15.72
C LEU A 53 -2.06 -2.73 -15.47
N SER A 54 -2.53 -1.63 -14.89
CA SER A 54 -3.88 -1.49 -14.33
C SER A 54 -4.99 -1.83 -15.32
N GLY A 55 -6.12 -2.36 -14.82
CA GLY A 55 -7.29 -2.62 -15.66
C GLY A 55 -7.18 -3.85 -16.59
N ASN A 56 -6.29 -4.78 -16.28
CA ASN A 56 -6.14 -6.03 -17.03
C ASN A 56 -6.60 -7.26 -16.24
N PRO A 57 -7.07 -8.34 -16.87
CA PRO A 57 -7.39 -9.58 -16.17
C PRO A 57 -6.15 -10.43 -15.79
N ILE A 58 -5.00 -9.79 -15.53
CA ILE A 58 -3.74 -10.42 -15.13
C ILE A 58 -3.92 -11.13 -13.77
N THR A 59 -3.47 -12.37 -13.66
CA THR A 59 -3.60 -13.19 -12.44
C THR A 59 -2.29 -13.38 -11.68
N SER A 60 -1.15 -13.05 -12.28
CA SER A 60 0.18 -13.12 -11.68
C SER A 60 1.12 -12.11 -12.34
N LEU A 61 2.11 -11.59 -11.59
CA LEU A 61 3.15 -10.71 -12.13
C LEU A 61 4.34 -11.48 -12.71
N VAL A 62 4.26 -12.82 -12.73
CA VAL A 62 5.27 -13.67 -13.38
C VAL A 62 5.36 -13.30 -14.87
N GLY A 63 6.59 -13.03 -15.31
CA GLY A 63 6.89 -12.51 -16.66
C GLY A 63 7.62 -11.17 -16.61
N ILE A 64 7.48 -10.40 -15.52
CA ILE A 64 8.32 -9.23 -15.27
C ILE A 64 9.76 -9.72 -15.06
N LYS A 65 10.70 -9.19 -15.85
CA LYS A 65 12.10 -9.66 -15.88
C LYS A 65 13.02 -8.84 -14.97
N GLN A 66 12.62 -7.62 -14.61
CA GLN A 66 13.40 -6.69 -13.81
C GLN A 66 13.49 -7.14 -12.36
N LYS A 67 14.67 -6.97 -11.77
CA LYS A 67 14.86 -7.13 -10.32
C LYS A 67 14.51 -5.86 -9.55
N TYR A 68 14.62 -4.70 -10.18
CA TYR A 68 14.29 -3.39 -9.63
C TYR A 68 13.47 -2.58 -10.64
N VAL A 69 12.45 -1.87 -10.14
CA VAL A 69 11.74 -0.83 -10.89
C VAL A 69 11.45 0.36 -9.99
N SER A 70 11.46 1.55 -10.58
CA SER A 70 11.11 2.77 -9.82
C SER A 70 9.63 2.89 -9.54
N PHE A 71 8.78 2.37 -10.43
CA PHE A 71 7.34 2.48 -10.29
C PHE A 71 6.65 1.22 -10.83
N LEU A 72 5.77 0.63 -10.04
CA LEU A 72 4.90 -0.46 -10.48
C LEU A 72 3.46 -0.17 -10.05
N GLU A 73 2.58 -0.02 -11.04
CA GLU A 73 1.14 0.12 -10.83
C GLU A 73 0.40 -1.14 -11.33
N ALA A 74 -0.30 -1.78 -10.38
CA ALA A 74 -1.00 -3.05 -10.59
C ALA A 74 -2.43 -2.99 -10.01
N ASN A 75 -3.22 -1.98 -10.43
CA ASN A 75 -4.58 -1.78 -9.93
C ASN A 75 -5.61 -2.53 -10.77
N ARG A 76 -6.73 -2.93 -10.16
CA ARG A 76 -7.85 -3.59 -10.86
C ARG A 76 -7.42 -4.81 -11.68
N LEU A 77 -6.46 -5.59 -11.15
CA LEU A 77 -6.04 -6.88 -11.68
C LEU A 77 -6.80 -8.03 -11.00
N LYS A 78 -6.41 -9.27 -11.30
CA LYS A 78 -6.93 -10.48 -10.64
C LYS A 78 -5.85 -11.21 -9.84
N ILE A 79 -4.77 -10.54 -9.47
CA ILE A 79 -3.68 -11.09 -8.66
C ILE A 79 -4.14 -11.36 -7.23
N SER A 80 -3.58 -12.39 -6.59
CA SER A 80 -3.83 -12.74 -5.19
C SER A 80 -2.65 -12.44 -4.27
N ASN A 81 -1.45 -12.27 -4.83
CA ASN A 81 -0.20 -12.07 -4.13
C ASN A 81 0.82 -11.32 -4.99
N LEU A 82 2.09 -11.30 -4.59
CA LEU A 82 3.19 -10.61 -5.27
C LEU A 82 4.13 -11.56 -6.03
N ASP A 83 3.66 -12.75 -6.44
CA ASP A 83 4.47 -13.66 -7.26
C ASP A 83 4.83 -13.02 -8.61
N GLY A 84 6.13 -12.98 -8.91
CA GLY A 84 6.68 -12.32 -10.10
C GLY A 84 6.88 -10.81 -9.96
N CYS A 85 6.55 -10.21 -8.81
CA CYS A 85 6.91 -8.82 -8.54
C CYS A 85 8.44 -8.66 -8.56
N PRO A 86 9.01 -7.54 -9.05
CA PRO A 86 10.43 -7.23 -8.86
C PRO A 86 10.88 -7.35 -7.40
N GLU A 87 12.13 -7.75 -7.18
CA GLU A 87 12.67 -7.93 -5.82
C GLU A 87 12.73 -6.62 -5.03
N GLU A 88 12.94 -5.50 -5.71
CA GLU A 88 12.93 -4.16 -5.14
C GLU A 88 12.10 -3.21 -6.00
N VAL A 89 11.23 -2.45 -5.35
CA VAL A 89 10.37 -1.43 -5.99
C VAL A 89 10.48 -0.14 -5.19
N LYS A 90 10.56 1.02 -5.87
CA LYS A 90 10.52 2.29 -5.14
C LYS A 90 9.09 2.69 -4.81
N ILE A 91 8.18 2.67 -5.78
CA ILE A 91 6.75 2.95 -5.56
C ILE A 91 5.93 1.78 -6.09
N LEU A 92 5.26 1.06 -5.19
CA LEU A 92 4.33 -0.02 -5.52
C LEU A 92 2.89 0.40 -5.20
N ILE A 93 2.01 0.28 -6.20
CA ILE A 93 0.59 0.57 -6.08
C ILE A 93 -0.22 -0.66 -6.47
N VAL A 94 -0.93 -1.24 -5.49
CA VAL A 94 -1.84 -2.39 -5.66
C VAL A 94 -3.19 -2.02 -5.06
N GLN A 95 -4.12 -1.58 -5.91
CA GLN A 95 -5.42 -1.10 -5.44
C GLN A 95 -6.57 -1.78 -6.19
N ASN A 96 -7.72 -1.89 -5.50
CA ASN A 96 -8.94 -2.45 -6.08
C ASN A 96 -8.75 -3.86 -6.65
N ASN A 97 -7.90 -4.66 -6.00
CA ASN A 97 -7.67 -6.08 -6.33
C ASN A 97 -8.40 -6.95 -5.30
N GLN A 98 -9.63 -7.33 -5.57
CA GLN A 98 -10.50 -8.06 -4.63
C GLN A 98 -9.94 -9.44 -4.21
N ARG A 99 -9.09 -10.05 -5.03
CA ARG A 99 -8.45 -11.34 -4.75
C ARG A 99 -7.14 -11.23 -4.00
N PHE A 100 -6.55 -10.02 -3.93
CA PHE A 100 -5.25 -9.79 -3.29
C PHE A 100 -5.39 -9.92 -1.78
N ASN A 101 -4.80 -10.96 -1.20
CA ASN A 101 -4.94 -11.29 0.21
C ASN A 101 -3.62 -11.65 0.90
N SER A 102 -2.49 -11.67 0.15
CA SER A 102 -1.18 -12.07 0.67
C SER A 102 -0.05 -11.20 0.09
N LEU A 103 0.95 -10.94 0.91
CA LEU A 103 2.21 -10.30 0.51
C LEU A 103 3.28 -11.32 0.07
N GLN A 104 2.91 -12.61 0.01
CA GLN A 104 3.81 -13.63 -0.51
C GLN A 104 4.24 -13.27 -1.94
N GLY A 105 5.49 -13.55 -2.28
CA GLY A 105 6.02 -13.35 -3.62
C GLY A 105 7.49 -12.95 -3.62
N SER A 106 7.92 -12.38 -4.74
CA SER A 106 9.31 -12.08 -5.03
C SER A 106 9.79 -10.76 -4.39
N LEU A 107 8.88 -9.88 -3.99
CA LEU A 107 9.22 -8.56 -3.45
C LEU A 107 9.95 -8.68 -2.11
N LYS A 108 11.15 -8.14 -2.04
CA LYS A 108 12.00 -8.15 -0.85
C LYS A 108 12.10 -6.79 -0.17
N LYS A 109 11.95 -5.69 -0.94
CA LYS A 109 12.23 -4.35 -0.42
C LYS A 109 11.42 -3.26 -1.13
N ILE A 110 10.97 -2.27 -0.35
CA ILE A 110 10.55 -0.95 -0.82
C ILE A 110 11.70 0.02 -0.56
N SER A 111 12.18 0.68 -1.63
CA SER A 111 13.36 1.56 -1.58
C SER A 111 13.13 2.80 -0.71
N ASN A 112 14.24 3.40 -0.26
CA ASN A 112 14.22 4.66 0.50
C ASN A 112 13.46 5.77 -0.25
N GLY A 113 12.67 6.55 0.47
CA GLY A 113 11.87 7.64 -0.06
C GLY A 113 10.77 7.18 -1.03
N GLY A 114 10.44 5.90 -1.01
CA GLY A 114 9.41 5.31 -1.84
C GLY A 114 8.03 5.25 -1.17
N ALA A 115 7.17 4.37 -1.72
CA ALA A 115 5.84 4.16 -1.18
C ALA A 115 5.32 2.75 -1.45
N LEU A 116 4.53 2.24 -0.50
CA LEU A 116 3.76 1.00 -0.59
C LEU A 116 2.27 1.35 -0.41
N TYR A 117 1.51 1.29 -1.48
CA TYR A 117 0.06 1.51 -1.48
C TYR A 117 -0.65 0.20 -1.79
N ILE A 118 -1.22 -0.44 -0.77
CA ILE A 118 -2.08 -1.63 -0.92
C ILE A 118 -3.43 -1.27 -0.31
N ARG A 119 -4.38 -0.86 -1.16
CA ARG A 119 -5.67 -0.33 -0.71
C ARG A 119 -6.83 -1.01 -1.41
N TYR A 120 -7.99 -1.08 -0.71
CA TYR A 120 -9.21 -1.68 -1.27
C TYR A 120 -8.96 -3.09 -1.80
N THR A 121 -8.29 -3.92 -0.96
CA THR A 121 -8.01 -5.33 -1.26
C THR A 121 -8.58 -6.24 -0.17
N SER A 122 -8.23 -7.52 -0.20
CA SER A 122 -8.60 -8.48 0.85
C SER A 122 -7.43 -8.83 1.77
N LEU A 123 -6.40 -7.98 1.85
CA LEU A 123 -5.22 -8.22 2.68
C LEU A 123 -5.61 -8.31 4.16
N SER A 124 -5.30 -9.44 4.81
CA SER A 124 -5.67 -9.73 6.20
C SER A 124 -4.46 -9.96 7.12
N SER A 125 -3.25 -10.13 6.57
CA SER A 125 -2.01 -10.33 7.31
C SER A 125 -0.88 -9.53 6.69
N LEU A 126 0.09 -9.16 7.53
CA LEU A 126 1.35 -8.52 7.12
C LEU A 126 2.51 -9.50 7.08
N ASP A 127 2.22 -10.80 7.09
CA ASP A 127 3.23 -11.82 6.84
C ASP A 127 3.95 -11.54 5.53
N ARG A 128 5.28 -11.64 5.56
CA ARG A 128 6.15 -11.34 4.42
C ARG A 128 6.08 -9.89 3.92
N LEU A 129 5.74 -8.94 4.80
CA LEU A 129 5.94 -7.54 4.49
C LEU A 129 7.40 -7.33 4.05
N PRO A 130 7.66 -6.72 2.88
CA PRO A 130 9.01 -6.47 2.42
C PRO A 130 9.77 -5.55 3.39
N VAL A 131 11.09 -5.56 3.32
CA VAL A 131 11.91 -4.59 4.06
C VAL A 131 11.50 -3.18 3.65
N ILE A 132 11.13 -2.36 4.61
CA ILE A 132 10.72 -0.98 4.38
C ILE A 132 11.93 -0.06 4.54
N GLY A 133 12.26 0.64 3.47
CA GLY A 133 13.34 1.62 3.45
C GLY A 133 13.02 2.87 4.29
N ASN A 134 14.00 3.75 4.43
CA ASN A 134 13.82 5.01 5.15
C ASN A 134 12.86 5.95 4.39
N ARG A 135 12.06 6.71 5.13
CA ARG A 135 11.09 7.68 4.59
C ARG A 135 10.10 7.10 3.59
N VAL A 136 9.72 5.84 3.77
CA VAL A 136 8.68 5.20 2.95
C VAL A 136 7.31 5.54 3.49
N THR A 137 6.40 5.92 2.59
CA THR A 137 4.97 6.03 2.88
C THR A 137 4.33 4.64 2.79
N ILE A 138 3.60 4.23 3.82
CA ILE A 138 2.85 2.97 3.86
C ILE A 138 1.37 3.30 3.98
N ASP A 139 0.59 2.87 3.00
CA ASP A 139 -0.86 3.01 2.99
C ASP A 139 -1.50 1.64 2.77
N LEU A 140 -2.09 1.12 3.85
CA LEU A 140 -2.78 -0.16 3.90
C LEU A 140 -4.28 0.03 4.16
N SER A 141 -4.83 1.18 3.79
CA SER A 141 -6.22 1.52 4.07
C SER A 141 -7.20 0.65 3.30
N TYR A 142 -8.40 0.43 3.88
CA TYR A 142 -9.50 -0.32 3.29
C TYR A 142 -9.13 -1.76 2.92
N ASN A 143 -8.58 -2.46 3.93
CA ASN A 143 -8.24 -3.88 3.86
C ASN A 143 -8.98 -4.67 4.96
N LYS A 144 -8.54 -5.89 5.22
CA LYS A 144 -9.12 -6.78 6.24
C LYS A 144 -8.14 -7.07 7.39
N LEU A 145 -7.22 -6.13 7.68
CA LEU A 145 -6.24 -6.31 8.73
C LEU A 145 -6.89 -6.28 10.12
N THR A 146 -6.61 -7.29 10.93
CA THR A 146 -7.01 -7.38 12.33
C THR A 146 -5.83 -7.21 13.29
N SER A 147 -4.59 -7.19 12.76
CA SER A 147 -3.34 -7.05 13.51
C SER A 147 -2.31 -6.31 12.67
N LEU A 148 -1.38 -5.62 13.34
CA LEU A 148 -0.24 -4.95 12.73
C LEU A 148 1.09 -5.68 13.00
N ILE A 149 1.04 -6.92 13.49
CA ILE A 149 2.24 -7.76 13.66
C ILE A 149 2.93 -7.91 12.30
N GLY A 150 4.25 -7.64 12.27
CA GLY A 150 5.04 -7.61 11.03
C GLY A 150 5.40 -6.19 10.57
N MET A 151 4.76 -5.14 11.09
CA MET A 151 5.13 -3.77 10.78
C MET A 151 6.51 -3.39 11.32
N PRO A 152 7.28 -2.54 10.61
CA PRO A 152 8.52 -1.99 11.15
C PRO A 152 8.24 -1.07 12.34
N LYS A 153 9.17 -1.02 13.31
CA LYS A 153 9.07 -0.15 14.49
C LYS A 153 9.09 1.34 14.16
N LYS A 154 9.60 1.70 12.99
CA LYS A 154 9.66 3.07 12.49
C LYS A 154 9.24 3.13 11.02
N CYS A 155 8.40 4.10 10.68
CA CYS A 155 8.04 4.39 9.29
C CYS A 155 7.87 5.91 9.09
N HIS A 156 7.60 6.33 7.85
CA HIS A 156 7.36 7.76 7.57
C HIS A 156 5.88 8.10 7.69
N ASN A 157 5.13 8.11 6.60
CA ASN A 157 3.67 8.25 6.70
C ASN A 157 3.04 6.86 6.83
N PHE A 158 2.04 6.75 7.69
CA PHE A 158 1.33 5.50 7.92
C PHE A 158 -0.18 5.70 7.85
N ARG A 159 -0.85 4.97 6.96
CA ARG A 159 -2.30 5.01 6.78
C ARG A 159 -2.88 3.61 6.88
N ILE A 160 -3.89 3.44 7.73
CA ILE A 160 -4.55 2.17 8.03
C ILE A 160 -6.06 2.30 8.17
N SER A 161 -6.63 3.38 7.65
CA SER A 161 -8.08 3.64 7.70
C SER A 161 -8.90 2.48 7.11
N GLY A 162 -10.12 2.28 7.59
CA GLY A 162 -11.04 1.27 7.04
C GLY A 162 -10.59 -0.19 7.23
N ASN A 163 -9.83 -0.49 8.30
CA ASN A 163 -9.48 -1.85 8.69
C ASN A 163 -10.20 -2.27 9.98
N PRO A 164 -10.57 -3.56 10.15
CA PRO A 164 -11.25 -4.05 11.36
C PRO A 164 -10.29 -4.21 12.56
N LEU A 165 -9.32 -3.29 12.73
CA LEU A 165 -8.37 -3.27 13.84
C LEU A 165 -9.08 -2.89 15.15
N THR A 166 -8.90 -3.68 16.21
CA THR A 166 -9.40 -3.37 17.56
C THR A 166 -8.34 -2.74 18.48
N ASN A 167 -7.09 -2.82 18.12
CA ASN A 167 -5.93 -2.18 18.75
C ASN A 167 -4.82 -2.02 17.70
N LEU A 168 -3.70 -1.40 18.06
CA LEU A 168 -2.56 -1.16 17.17
C LEU A 168 -1.30 -1.96 17.56
N LEU A 169 -1.47 -3.03 18.33
CA LEU A 169 -0.36 -3.89 18.75
C LEU A 169 0.40 -4.45 17.53
N GLY A 170 1.73 -4.40 17.62
CA GLY A 170 2.62 -4.79 16.52
C GLY A 170 2.91 -3.69 15.51
N GLY A 171 2.22 -2.55 15.61
CA GLY A 171 2.42 -1.38 14.76
C GLY A 171 3.71 -0.59 15.04
N PRO A 172 3.96 0.49 14.26
CA PRO A 172 5.12 1.35 14.44
C PRO A 172 5.09 2.07 15.79
N GLU A 173 6.24 2.14 16.45
CA GLU A 173 6.41 2.93 17.68
C GLU A 173 6.74 4.40 17.37
N HIS A 174 7.33 4.68 16.21
CA HIS A 174 7.73 6.02 15.78
C HIS A 174 7.33 6.28 14.32
N ILE A 175 6.52 7.30 14.12
CA ILE A 175 6.09 7.78 12.79
C ILE A 175 6.71 9.16 12.58
N THR A 176 7.58 9.28 11.53
CA THR A 176 8.28 10.54 11.23
C THR A 176 7.51 11.49 10.31
N GLY A 177 6.32 11.10 9.92
CA GLY A 177 5.38 11.86 9.11
C GLY A 177 3.98 11.79 9.72
N ASN A 178 2.96 11.71 8.88
CA ASN A 178 1.57 11.69 9.30
C ASN A 178 1.07 10.26 9.61
N PHE A 179 0.10 10.19 10.51
CA PHE A 179 -0.63 8.98 10.85
C PHE A 179 -2.13 9.16 10.59
N ASP A 180 -2.72 8.31 9.74
CA ASP A 180 -4.14 8.32 9.43
C ASP A 180 -4.79 6.98 9.80
N CYS A 181 -5.78 7.04 10.68
CA CYS A 181 -6.55 5.88 11.17
C CYS A 181 -8.03 6.26 11.32
N TYR A 182 -8.71 6.48 10.20
CA TYR A 182 -10.15 6.69 10.16
C TYR A 182 -10.90 5.37 10.01
N GLU A 183 -12.21 5.37 10.26
CA GLU A 183 -13.09 4.21 10.03
C GLU A 183 -12.55 2.89 10.65
N HIS A 184 -12.01 2.99 11.87
CA HIS A 184 -11.45 1.86 12.59
C HIS A 184 -12.44 1.29 13.62
N LYS A 185 -12.10 0.10 14.17
CA LYS A 185 -12.84 -0.54 15.28
C LYS A 185 -12.03 -0.57 16.58
N LEU A 186 -11.09 0.37 16.75
CA LEU A 186 -10.20 0.42 17.92
C LEU A 186 -11.02 0.53 19.22
N GLN A 187 -10.67 -0.29 20.20
CA GLN A 187 -11.30 -0.33 21.52
C GLN A 187 -10.45 0.31 22.61
N ASN A 188 -9.15 0.50 22.33
CA ASN A 188 -8.18 1.07 23.25
C ASN A 188 -6.99 1.66 22.48
N PHE A 189 -6.01 2.22 23.20
CA PHE A 189 -4.77 2.76 22.65
C PHE A 189 -3.59 1.77 22.70
N ASP A 190 -3.84 0.46 22.89
CA ASP A 190 -2.76 -0.52 22.91
C ASP A 190 -2.02 -0.57 21.58
N GLY A 191 -0.70 -0.45 21.62
CA GLY A 191 0.15 -0.39 20.44
C GLY A 191 0.14 0.94 19.70
N PHE A 192 -0.50 1.99 20.25
CA PHE A 192 -0.44 3.33 19.66
C PHE A 192 1.02 3.82 19.59
N PRO A 193 1.44 4.52 18.51
CA PRO A 193 2.78 5.05 18.39
C PRO A 193 3.16 5.95 19.57
N ARG A 194 4.41 5.84 20.04
CA ARG A 194 4.93 6.69 21.13
C ARG A 194 5.27 8.09 20.64
N ILE A 195 5.67 8.21 19.35
CA ILE A 195 6.08 9.48 18.74
C ILE A 195 5.48 9.56 17.33
N ILE A 196 4.83 10.68 17.04
CA ILE A 196 4.37 11.07 15.71
C ILE A 196 4.87 12.48 15.43
N GLU A 197 5.78 12.66 14.46
CA GLU A 197 6.37 13.96 14.13
C GLU A 197 5.43 14.82 13.27
N GLY A 198 4.52 14.21 12.53
CA GLY A 198 3.51 14.90 11.73
C GLY A 198 2.13 14.97 12.39
N ASN A 199 1.11 15.02 11.56
CA ASN A 199 -0.28 15.13 11.98
C ASN A 199 -0.90 13.76 12.25
N VAL A 200 -1.95 13.75 13.07
CA VAL A 200 -2.78 12.57 13.34
C VAL A 200 -4.19 12.82 12.82
N GLY A 201 -4.70 11.90 12.00
CA GLY A 201 -6.09 11.84 11.56
C GLY A 201 -6.76 10.58 12.11
N MET A 202 -7.87 10.73 12.85
CA MET A 202 -8.59 9.60 13.45
C MET A 202 -10.10 9.85 13.50
N SER A 203 -10.86 8.75 13.54
CA SER A 203 -12.27 8.79 13.96
C SER A 203 -12.39 8.60 15.45
N ILE A 204 -13.36 9.26 16.09
CA ILE A 204 -13.68 9.10 17.52
C ILE A 204 -14.94 8.27 17.74
N GLY A 205 -15.66 7.90 16.69
CA GLY A 205 -16.87 7.08 16.78
C GLY A 205 -16.57 5.61 17.13
N GLY A 206 -17.40 5.03 18.00
CA GLY A 206 -17.31 3.60 18.36
C GLY A 206 -16.19 3.20 19.31
N MET A 207 -15.25 4.11 19.57
CA MET A 207 -14.15 3.86 20.49
C MET A 207 -14.62 3.98 21.94
N PHE A 208 -14.28 2.95 22.72
CA PHE A 208 -14.37 2.94 24.17
C PHE A 208 -15.78 3.02 24.78
N ASN A 209 -16.04 2.18 25.73
CA ASN A 209 -17.24 2.23 26.60
C ASN A 209 -17.27 3.49 27.51
N ASN A 210 -16.41 4.48 27.23
CA ASN A 210 -16.34 5.72 28.00
C ASN A 210 -16.96 6.89 27.20
N PRO A 211 -18.13 7.42 27.64
CA PRO A 211 -18.79 8.54 26.96
C PRO A 211 -17.92 9.77 26.76
N LEU A 212 -16.96 10.04 27.65
CA LEU A 212 -16.06 11.18 27.58
C LEU A 212 -15.11 11.10 26.37
N MET A 213 -14.84 9.88 25.88
CA MET A 213 -14.03 9.68 24.67
C MET A 213 -14.72 10.15 23.38
N LYS A 214 -16.02 10.43 23.43
CA LYS A 214 -16.76 11.07 22.33
C LYS A 214 -16.56 12.58 22.31
N VAL A 215 -16.00 13.17 23.37
CA VAL A 215 -15.70 14.60 23.43
C VAL A 215 -14.33 14.85 22.83
N LYS A 216 -14.25 15.56 21.70
CA LYS A 216 -12.99 15.80 20.95
C LYS A 216 -11.85 16.28 21.81
N SER A 217 -12.09 17.27 22.68
CA SER A 217 -11.06 17.84 23.55
C SER A 217 -10.54 16.85 24.60
N TYR A 218 -11.41 16.02 25.16
CA TYR A 218 -11.01 14.98 26.09
C TYR A 218 -10.21 13.88 25.39
N PHE A 219 -10.69 13.44 24.21
CA PHE A 219 -10.00 12.44 23.40
C PHE A 219 -8.59 12.90 22.99
N GLU A 220 -8.46 14.14 22.50
CA GLU A 220 -7.16 14.69 22.13
C GLU A 220 -6.21 14.79 23.32
N LYS A 221 -6.69 15.22 24.50
CA LYS A 221 -5.91 15.26 25.74
C LYS A 221 -5.40 13.87 26.13
N GLU A 222 -6.28 12.87 26.10
CA GLU A 222 -5.92 11.48 26.41
C GLU A 222 -4.92 10.92 25.41
N LEU A 223 -5.11 11.19 24.11
CA LEU A 223 -4.20 10.79 23.05
C LEU A 223 -2.81 11.39 23.26
N ARG A 224 -2.72 12.71 23.52
CA ARG A 224 -1.44 13.40 23.75
C ARG A 224 -0.75 12.99 25.06
N SER A 225 -1.48 12.47 26.03
CA SER A 225 -0.88 11.92 27.24
C SER A 225 -0.10 10.63 27.00
N ARG A 226 -0.45 9.90 25.94
CA ARG A 226 0.13 8.59 25.58
C ARG A 226 1.12 8.65 24.43
N CYS A 227 0.99 9.66 23.58
CA CYS A 227 1.78 9.82 22.36
C CYS A 227 2.31 11.25 22.25
N LYS A 228 3.61 11.40 22.00
CA LYS A 228 4.21 12.69 21.69
C LYS A 228 3.90 13.05 20.23
N ILE A 229 2.94 13.94 20.03
CA ILE A 229 2.48 14.40 18.71
C ILE A 229 2.95 15.84 18.51
N TYR A 230 3.74 16.08 17.45
CA TYR A 230 4.26 17.42 17.13
C TYR A 230 3.32 18.22 16.21
N GLY A 231 2.52 17.54 15.40
CA GLY A 231 1.51 18.16 14.53
C GLY A 231 0.15 18.33 15.19
N TYR A 232 -0.87 18.61 14.35
CA TYR A 232 -2.25 18.68 14.83
C TYR A 232 -2.91 17.32 14.82
N VAL A 233 -4.00 17.25 15.63
CA VAL A 233 -4.90 16.11 15.69
C VAL A 233 -6.20 16.52 15.01
N SER A 234 -6.53 15.84 13.92
CA SER A 234 -7.80 15.97 13.21
C SER A 234 -8.69 14.82 13.61
N LEU A 235 -9.80 15.11 14.25
CA LEU A 235 -10.77 14.13 14.74
C LEU A 235 -12.07 14.27 13.97
N SER A 236 -12.53 13.19 13.31
CA SER A 236 -13.84 13.09 12.68
C SER A 236 -14.81 12.30 13.56
N GLU A 237 -16.07 12.71 13.57
CA GLU A 237 -17.16 11.92 14.11
C GLU A 237 -17.64 10.99 13.00
N HIS A 238 -17.39 9.70 13.14
CA HIS A 238 -18.03 8.69 12.30
C HIS A 238 -19.22 8.12 13.05
N TYR A 239 -20.41 8.48 12.60
CA TYR A 239 -21.62 7.74 12.97
C TYR A 239 -21.69 6.56 11.99
N GLU A 240 -21.59 5.33 12.50
CA GLU A 240 -22.08 4.18 11.74
C GLU A 240 -23.56 4.48 11.43
N GLN A 241 -23.90 4.64 10.16
CA GLN A 241 -25.30 4.50 9.76
C GLN A 241 -25.67 3.05 10.01
N ILE A 242 -26.54 2.84 11.00
CA ILE A 242 -27.15 1.56 11.37
C ILE A 242 -28.00 1.05 10.20
#